data_2cb8000f9471e3460fb0baae60e5b2f9
#
_entry.id   2cb8000f9471e3460fb0baae60e5b2f9
#
_cell.length_a   1.000
_cell.length_b   1.000
_cell.length_c   1.000
_cell.angle_alpha   90.00
_cell.angle_beta   90.00
_cell.angle_gamma   90.00
#
_symmetry.space_group_name_H-M   'P 1'
#
loop_
_entity.id
_entity.type
_entity.pdbx_description
1 polymer ?
#
loop_
_entity_poly.entity_id
_entity_poly.type
_entity_poly.pdbx_seq_one_letter_code
_entity_poly.pdbx_strand_id
1 'polypeptide(L)'
;MAQTEMQPYEIIENIADCEIRYYPAVMMAKHKSKNPGAGFGKLFNYISGNNNTETKIAMTTPVHIKKSQAENSMSFVLPKKFNIDNAPLPNDNSLEVFEGDSGYFAAIKYSGYTNESKEKVFIKKLQIILKEAEIKASGEPVILVYNSPYKLINRRNEIIIPVIYNSSNNNEGL
;
A
#
# COMPACT_ATOMS: atom_id res chain seq x y z
N MET A 1 -25.13 2.68 -0.04
CA MET A 1 -23.84 3.32 -0.38
C MET A 1 -22.93 2.26 -0.96
N ALA A 2 -22.31 2.52 -2.12
CA ALA A 2 -21.36 1.57 -2.70
C ALA A 2 -20.14 1.43 -1.77
N GLN A 3 -19.74 0.19 -1.50
CA GLN A 3 -18.58 -0.10 -0.68
C GLN A 3 -17.31 0.31 -1.45
N THR A 4 -16.40 1.04 -0.81
CA THR A 4 -15.11 1.40 -1.42
C THR A 4 -14.33 0.14 -1.74
N GLU A 5 -13.87 0.00 -2.98
CA GLU A 5 -13.06 -1.14 -3.39
C GLU A 5 -11.74 -1.17 -2.61
N MET A 6 -11.36 -2.35 -2.15
CA MET A 6 -10.13 -2.57 -1.40
C MET A 6 -9.14 -3.36 -2.25
N GLN A 7 -7.85 -2.97 -2.19
CA GLN A 7 -6.78 -3.73 -2.83
C GLN A 7 -6.83 -5.19 -2.37
N PRO A 8 -6.89 -6.15 -3.30
CA PRO A 8 -6.97 -7.57 -2.95
C PRO A 8 -5.63 -8.06 -2.41
N TYR A 9 -5.71 -8.98 -1.46
CA TYR A 9 -4.58 -9.80 -0.99
C TYR A 9 -5.08 -11.14 -0.45
N GLU A 10 -4.18 -12.09 -0.39
CA GLU A 10 -4.39 -13.39 0.22
C GLU A 10 -3.51 -13.51 1.47
N ILE A 11 -4.08 -13.97 2.59
CA ILE A 11 -3.31 -14.28 3.80
C ILE A 11 -2.73 -15.68 3.63
N ILE A 12 -1.40 -15.77 3.61
CA ILE A 12 -0.66 -17.01 3.44
C ILE A 12 -0.40 -17.65 4.80
N GLU A 13 0.00 -16.85 5.78
CA GLU A 13 0.38 -17.31 7.10
C GLU A 13 0.19 -16.19 8.14
N ASN A 14 -0.08 -16.60 9.39
CA ASN A 14 -0.07 -15.69 10.54
C ASN A 14 1.14 -16.00 11.43
N ILE A 15 1.95 -15.00 11.72
CA ILE A 15 3.16 -15.11 12.55
C ILE A 15 3.09 -14.04 13.64
N ALA A 16 2.88 -14.46 14.89
CA ALA A 16 2.67 -13.52 16.00
C ALA A 16 1.58 -12.49 15.67
N ASP A 17 1.91 -11.19 15.72
CA ASP A 17 0.98 -10.10 15.41
C ASP A 17 1.02 -9.65 13.94
N CYS A 18 1.69 -10.39 13.07
CA CYS A 18 1.76 -10.07 11.64
C CYS A 18 1.16 -11.16 10.76
N GLU A 19 0.82 -10.77 9.54
CA GLU A 19 0.36 -11.67 8.48
C GLU A 19 1.38 -11.65 7.35
N ILE A 20 1.73 -12.82 6.81
CA ILE A 20 2.36 -12.92 5.50
C ILE A 20 1.25 -12.94 4.47
N ARG A 21 1.29 -12.01 3.53
CA ARG A 21 0.28 -11.82 2.50
C ARG A 21 0.90 -11.90 1.11
N TYR A 22 0.15 -12.43 0.17
CA TYR A 22 0.42 -12.28 -1.24
C TYR A 22 -0.47 -11.18 -1.81
N TYR A 23 0.14 -10.18 -2.44
CA TYR A 23 -0.56 -9.13 -3.18
C TYR A 23 -0.40 -9.39 -4.68
N PRO A 24 -1.51 -9.52 -5.45
CA PRO A 24 -1.44 -9.55 -6.90
C PRO A 24 -1.02 -8.20 -7.46
N ALA A 25 -0.54 -8.20 -8.70
CA ALA A 25 -0.29 -6.97 -9.45
C ALA A 25 -1.57 -6.15 -9.60
N VAL A 26 -1.47 -4.83 -9.38
CA VAL A 26 -2.59 -3.89 -9.52
C VAL A 26 -2.11 -2.60 -10.17
N MET A 27 -3.00 -1.92 -10.88
CA MET A 27 -2.69 -0.59 -11.41
C MET A 27 -2.63 0.43 -10.28
N MET A 28 -1.66 1.31 -10.33
CA MET A 28 -1.42 2.36 -9.33
C MET A 28 -1.13 3.70 -10.00
N ALA A 29 -1.55 4.78 -9.36
CA ALA A 29 -1.12 6.13 -9.67
C ALA A 29 -0.24 6.64 -8.52
N LYS A 30 0.94 7.17 -8.83
CA LYS A 30 1.96 7.58 -7.86
C LYS A 30 2.41 9.01 -8.08
N HIS A 31 2.58 9.74 -6.98
CA HIS A 31 3.29 11.01 -6.92
C HIS A 31 4.50 10.92 -6.02
N LYS A 32 5.64 11.39 -6.52
CA LYS A 32 6.89 11.48 -5.79
C LYS A 32 7.15 12.92 -5.36
N SER A 33 7.53 13.15 -4.10
CA SER A 33 7.88 14.49 -3.62
C SER A 33 8.81 14.43 -2.41
N LYS A 34 9.45 15.56 -2.11
CA LYS A 34 10.21 15.71 -0.85
C LYS A 34 9.29 15.87 0.36
N ASN A 35 8.03 16.29 0.16
CA ASN A 35 7.04 16.49 1.21
C ASN A 35 6.01 15.36 1.20
N PRO A 36 5.92 14.53 2.25
CA PRO A 36 5.02 13.37 2.29
C PRO A 36 3.54 13.67 2.07
N GLY A 37 3.08 14.88 2.42
CA GLY A 37 1.67 15.30 2.28
C GLY A 37 1.28 15.88 0.93
N ALA A 38 2.25 16.19 0.06
CA ALA A 38 1.99 16.97 -1.15
C ALA A 38 1.28 16.19 -2.29
N GLY A 39 1.23 14.86 -2.21
CA GLY A 39 0.73 14.02 -3.30
C GLY A 39 -0.77 13.87 -3.38
N PHE A 40 -1.48 14.00 -2.25
CA PHE A 40 -2.91 13.67 -2.20
C PHE A 40 -3.75 14.51 -3.17
N GLY A 41 -3.59 15.83 -3.16
CA GLY A 41 -4.37 16.72 -4.02
C GLY A 41 -4.17 16.44 -5.52
N LYS A 42 -2.94 16.15 -5.93
CA LYS A 42 -2.62 15.80 -7.33
C LYS A 42 -3.24 14.47 -7.74
N LEU A 43 -3.10 13.44 -6.91
CA LEU A 43 -3.71 12.13 -7.14
C LEU A 43 -5.24 12.22 -7.12
N PHE A 44 -5.80 13.02 -6.23
CA PHE A 44 -7.24 13.25 -6.17
C PHE A 44 -7.77 13.95 -7.42
N ASN A 45 -7.06 14.96 -7.93
CA ASN A 45 -7.40 15.61 -9.19
C ASN A 45 -7.39 14.63 -10.35
N TYR A 46 -6.38 13.76 -10.43
CA TYR A 46 -6.29 12.71 -11.45
C TYR A 46 -7.52 11.80 -11.43
N ILE A 47 -7.91 11.26 -10.28
CA ILE A 47 -9.08 10.38 -10.18
C ILE A 47 -10.40 11.13 -10.34
N SER A 48 -10.41 12.46 -10.16
CA SER A 48 -11.59 13.31 -10.36
C SER A 48 -11.86 13.64 -11.83
N GLY A 49 -11.01 13.19 -12.75
CA GLY A 49 -11.17 13.36 -14.19
C GLY A 49 -10.07 14.18 -14.87
N ASN A 50 -9.05 14.65 -14.14
CA ASN A 50 -7.89 15.32 -14.75
C ASN A 50 -6.93 14.30 -15.36
N ASN A 51 -7.40 13.60 -16.38
CA ASN A 51 -6.69 12.59 -17.13
C ASN A 51 -7.07 12.67 -18.62
N ASN A 52 -6.33 11.99 -19.46
CA ASN A 52 -6.46 12.09 -20.93
C ASN A 52 -7.82 11.63 -21.49
N THR A 53 -8.62 10.93 -20.70
CA THR A 53 -9.97 10.46 -21.09
C THR A 53 -11.10 11.17 -20.34
N GLU A 54 -10.76 12.17 -19.50
CA GLU A 54 -11.71 12.90 -18.63
C GLU A 54 -12.58 11.96 -17.77
N THR A 55 -12.05 10.77 -17.48
CA THR A 55 -12.79 9.71 -16.76
C THR A 55 -12.64 9.90 -15.25
N LYS A 56 -13.79 9.89 -14.56
CA LYS A 56 -13.81 9.78 -13.09
C LYS A 56 -13.45 8.36 -12.66
N ILE A 57 -12.46 8.22 -11.83
CA ILE A 57 -11.96 6.96 -11.26
C ILE A 57 -12.43 6.90 -9.81
N ALA A 58 -13.07 5.81 -9.42
CA ALA A 58 -13.52 5.65 -8.03
C ALA A 58 -12.33 5.56 -7.07
N MET A 59 -12.44 6.19 -5.90
CA MET A 59 -11.45 6.06 -4.83
C MET A 59 -11.44 4.63 -4.31
N THR A 60 -10.25 4.07 -4.12
CA THR A 60 -10.03 2.77 -3.50
C THR A 60 -9.30 2.90 -2.17
N THR A 61 -9.13 1.81 -1.46
CA THR A 61 -8.29 1.72 -0.25
C THR A 61 -7.34 0.54 -0.36
N PRO A 62 -6.17 0.60 0.29
CA PRO A 62 -5.59 1.71 1.03
C PRO A 62 -4.87 2.74 0.15
N VAL A 63 -4.54 3.89 0.74
CA VAL A 63 -3.52 4.80 0.20
C VAL A 63 -2.16 4.30 0.67
N HIS A 64 -1.21 4.15 -0.25
CA HIS A 64 0.16 3.76 0.03
C HIS A 64 1.02 4.99 0.25
N ILE A 65 1.77 5.03 1.36
CA ILE A 65 2.73 6.08 1.67
C ILE A 65 4.09 5.44 1.91
N LYS A 66 5.05 5.75 1.06
CA LYS A 66 6.45 5.34 1.23
C LYS A 66 7.27 6.54 1.64
N LYS A 67 8.02 6.40 2.74
CA LYS A 67 8.92 7.42 3.27
C LYS A 67 10.35 6.91 3.17
N SER A 68 11.20 7.64 2.47
CA SER A 68 12.63 7.35 2.42
C SER A 68 13.43 8.64 2.61
N GLN A 69 14.73 8.51 2.91
CA GLN A 69 15.61 9.67 3.04
C GLN A 69 15.78 10.44 1.72
N ALA A 70 15.71 9.73 0.60
CA ALA A 70 15.90 10.32 -0.72
C ALA A 70 14.62 10.94 -1.27
N GLU A 71 13.49 10.25 -1.15
CA GLU A 71 12.24 10.65 -1.78
C GLU A 71 11.04 9.98 -1.10
N ASN A 72 9.99 10.76 -0.87
CA ASN A 72 8.72 10.22 -0.41
C ASN A 72 7.80 9.98 -1.61
N SER A 73 6.91 9.01 -1.51
CA SER A 73 5.87 8.79 -2.50
C SER A 73 4.52 8.48 -1.87
N MET A 74 3.48 8.91 -2.55
CA MET A 74 2.09 8.53 -2.25
C MET A 74 1.51 7.86 -3.49
N SER A 75 0.77 6.78 -3.30
CA SER A 75 0.13 6.07 -4.40
C SER A 75 -1.31 5.71 -4.07
N PHE A 76 -2.17 5.85 -5.07
CA PHE A 76 -3.53 5.32 -5.05
C PHE A 76 -3.57 4.03 -5.87
N VAL A 77 -4.21 3.01 -5.34
CA VAL A 77 -4.56 1.82 -6.12
C VAL A 77 -5.73 2.18 -7.03
N LEU A 78 -5.68 1.82 -8.30
CA LEU A 78 -6.80 2.01 -9.21
C LEU A 78 -7.78 0.83 -9.10
N PRO A 79 -9.08 1.05 -9.36
CA PRO A 79 -10.07 -0.03 -9.39
C PRO A 79 -9.66 -1.19 -10.30
N LYS A 80 -10.02 -2.41 -9.92
CA LYS A 80 -9.66 -3.67 -10.64
C LYS A 80 -10.05 -3.71 -12.12
N LYS A 81 -10.97 -2.84 -12.56
CA LYS A 81 -11.36 -2.73 -13.98
C LYS A 81 -10.26 -2.13 -14.87
N PHE A 82 -9.25 -1.49 -14.27
CA PHE A 82 -8.13 -0.89 -15.01
C PHE A 82 -6.94 -1.86 -15.08
N ASN A 83 -6.32 -1.88 -16.26
CA ASN A 83 -5.09 -2.60 -16.57
C ASN A 83 -4.15 -1.67 -17.34
N ILE A 84 -3.00 -2.16 -17.77
CA ILE A 84 -1.98 -1.35 -18.46
C ILE A 84 -2.49 -0.74 -19.77
N ASP A 85 -3.45 -1.39 -20.43
CA ASP A 85 -3.96 -0.97 -21.75
C ASP A 85 -5.07 0.07 -21.66
N ASN A 86 -5.82 0.13 -20.53
CA ASN A 86 -7.01 0.96 -20.41
C ASN A 86 -6.98 1.97 -19.25
N ALA A 87 -5.94 1.99 -18.42
CA ALA A 87 -5.82 2.96 -17.34
C ALA A 87 -5.62 4.37 -17.94
N PRO A 88 -6.45 5.37 -17.55
CA PRO A 88 -6.29 6.74 -18.03
C PRO A 88 -4.90 7.29 -17.69
N LEU A 89 -4.28 8.00 -18.62
CA LEU A 89 -3.00 8.65 -18.37
C LEU A 89 -3.22 10.01 -17.68
N PRO A 90 -2.38 10.38 -16.71
CA PRO A 90 -2.50 11.67 -16.03
C PRO A 90 -2.14 12.81 -16.96
N ASN A 91 -2.86 13.95 -16.85
CA ASN A 91 -2.48 15.20 -17.52
C ASN A 91 -1.34 15.92 -16.76
N ASP A 92 -1.15 15.62 -15.48
CA ASP A 92 -0.03 16.13 -14.65
C ASP A 92 1.18 15.20 -14.81
N ASN A 93 2.24 15.69 -15.46
CA ASN A 93 3.48 14.97 -15.70
C ASN A 93 4.26 14.59 -14.42
N SER A 94 3.87 15.12 -13.26
CA SER A 94 4.44 14.71 -11.97
C SER A 94 3.83 13.42 -11.41
N LEU A 95 2.81 12.87 -12.09
CA LEU A 95 2.17 11.61 -11.75
C LEU A 95 2.65 10.51 -12.68
N GLU A 96 2.79 9.32 -12.12
CA GLU A 96 3.12 8.09 -12.84
C GLU A 96 1.99 7.08 -12.63
N VAL A 97 1.46 6.53 -13.73
CA VAL A 97 0.52 5.39 -13.70
C VAL A 97 1.26 4.15 -14.17
N PHE A 98 1.24 3.09 -13.38
CA PHE A 98 2.02 1.88 -13.61
C PHE A 98 1.33 0.67 -12.99
N GLU A 99 1.70 -0.51 -13.44
CA GLU A 99 1.32 -1.77 -12.80
C GLU A 99 2.32 -2.08 -11.69
N GLY A 100 1.83 -2.16 -10.44
CA GLY A 100 2.66 -2.55 -9.31
C GLY A 100 2.96 -4.04 -9.34
N ASP A 101 4.15 -4.42 -8.86
CA ASP A 101 4.58 -5.82 -8.83
C ASP A 101 3.72 -6.64 -7.86
N SER A 102 3.43 -7.89 -8.26
CA SER A 102 2.92 -8.90 -7.33
C SER A 102 4.03 -9.41 -6.41
N GLY A 103 3.66 -9.86 -5.20
CA GLY A 103 4.67 -10.42 -4.30
C GLY A 103 4.17 -10.68 -2.90
N TYR A 104 5.10 -11.17 -2.07
CA TYR A 104 4.85 -11.44 -0.67
C TYR A 104 5.25 -10.26 0.21
N PHE A 105 4.40 -9.97 1.19
CA PHE A 105 4.60 -8.89 2.15
C PHE A 105 4.27 -9.38 3.55
N ALA A 106 5.05 -8.95 4.52
CA ALA A 106 4.66 -9.03 5.92
C ALA A 106 3.86 -7.78 6.27
N ALA A 107 2.74 -7.93 6.96
CA ALA A 107 1.83 -6.86 7.31
C ALA A 107 1.51 -6.86 8.81
N ILE A 108 1.57 -5.69 9.44
CA ILE A 108 1.13 -5.48 10.82
C ILE A 108 0.08 -4.37 10.87
N LYS A 109 -1.02 -4.61 11.61
CA LYS A 109 -2.14 -3.68 11.76
C LYS A 109 -1.97 -2.82 13.00
N TYR A 110 -2.40 -1.56 12.91
CA TYR A 110 -2.54 -0.68 14.08
C TYR A 110 -3.69 0.31 13.92
N SER A 111 -4.19 0.82 15.04
CA SER A 111 -5.36 1.70 15.08
C SER A 111 -5.01 3.16 15.39
N GLY A 112 -5.99 4.03 15.27
CA GLY A 112 -5.89 5.46 15.53
C GLY A 112 -5.26 6.25 14.39
N TYR A 113 -4.93 7.51 14.66
CA TYR A 113 -4.21 8.34 13.68
C TYR A 113 -2.77 7.87 13.54
N THR A 114 -2.28 7.80 12.30
CA THR A 114 -0.88 7.53 12.04
C THR A 114 -0.05 8.81 12.25
N ASN A 115 1.15 8.64 12.77
CA ASN A 115 2.17 9.66 12.89
C ASN A 115 3.55 8.99 12.89
N GLU A 116 4.59 9.77 12.70
CA GLU A 116 5.96 9.27 12.54
C GLU A 116 6.44 8.41 13.72
N SER A 117 6.13 8.79 14.97
CA SER A 117 6.51 8.01 16.15
C SER A 117 5.84 6.65 16.19
N LYS A 118 4.54 6.60 15.89
CA LYS A 118 3.76 5.36 15.84
C LYS A 118 4.22 4.45 14.69
N GLU A 119 4.46 5.02 13.52
CA GLU A 119 4.99 4.30 12.36
C GLU A 119 6.33 3.63 12.68
N LYS A 120 7.27 4.36 13.29
CA LYS A 120 8.57 3.83 13.72
C LYS A 120 8.43 2.65 14.70
N VAL A 121 7.50 2.73 15.65
CA VAL A 121 7.24 1.65 16.61
C VAL A 121 6.75 0.38 15.89
N PHE A 122 5.78 0.51 14.99
CA PHE A 122 5.23 -0.66 14.28
C PHE A 122 6.17 -1.20 13.21
N ILE A 123 6.94 -0.36 12.53
CA ILE A 123 8.02 -0.81 11.62
C ILE A 123 9.03 -1.65 12.39
N LYS A 124 9.51 -1.16 13.55
CA LYS A 124 10.48 -1.89 14.38
C LYS A 124 9.90 -3.21 14.88
N LYS A 125 8.64 -3.20 15.34
CA LYS A 125 7.95 -4.42 15.79
C LYS A 125 7.89 -5.46 14.67
N LEU A 126 7.51 -5.07 13.47
CA LEU A 126 7.44 -5.95 12.31
C LEU A 126 8.82 -6.49 11.92
N GLN A 127 9.86 -5.65 11.94
CA GLN A 127 11.24 -6.08 11.68
C GLN A 127 11.76 -7.10 12.69
N ILE A 128 11.39 -6.96 13.97
CA ILE A 128 11.75 -7.94 15.02
C ILE A 128 11.06 -9.29 14.73
N ILE A 129 9.76 -9.29 14.43
CA ILE A 129 9.00 -10.51 14.09
C ILE A 129 9.65 -11.20 12.89
N LEU A 130 9.97 -10.47 11.84
CA LEU A 130 10.61 -11.02 10.64
C LEU A 130 11.99 -11.64 10.96
N LYS A 131 12.78 -10.98 11.80
CA LYS A 131 14.08 -11.48 12.23
C LYS A 131 13.94 -12.79 13.03
N GLU A 132 13.01 -12.83 13.97
CA GLU A 132 12.75 -14.04 14.79
C GLU A 132 12.21 -15.21 13.95
N ALA A 133 11.42 -14.91 12.91
CA ALA A 133 10.90 -15.90 11.96
C ALA A 133 11.89 -16.25 10.83
N GLU A 134 13.10 -15.67 10.82
CA GLU A 134 14.12 -15.85 9.79
C GLU A 134 13.64 -15.49 8.36
N ILE A 135 12.67 -14.56 8.26
CA ILE A 135 12.14 -14.07 6.99
C ILE A 135 12.90 -12.81 6.58
N LYS A 136 13.46 -12.83 5.38
CA LYS A 136 14.26 -11.71 4.85
C LYS A 136 13.38 -10.65 4.21
N ALA A 137 13.49 -9.41 4.67
CA ALA A 137 12.94 -8.25 3.98
C ALA A 137 13.65 -8.02 2.65
N SER A 138 12.89 -7.68 1.60
CA SER A 138 13.41 -7.40 0.24
C SER A 138 13.21 -5.96 -0.21
N GLY A 139 12.66 -5.10 0.65
CA GLY A 139 12.44 -3.69 0.33
C GLY A 139 12.07 -2.85 1.55
N GLU A 140 11.76 -1.58 1.29
CA GLU A 140 11.43 -0.58 2.31
C GLU A 140 10.00 -0.72 2.82
N PRO A 141 9.73 -0.34 4.10
CA PRO A 141 8.39 -0.30 4.65
C PRO A 141 7.47 0.64 3.87
N VAL A 142 6.20 0.24 3.75
CA VAL A 142 5.13 1.07 3.19
C VAL A 142 4.02 1.18 4.23
N ILE A 143 3.51 2.41 4.42
CA ILE A 143 2.39 2.69 5.30
C ILE A 143 1.12 2.62 4.46
N LEU A 144 0.15 1.84 4.92
CA LEU A 144 -1.17 1.71 4.30
C LEU A 144 -2.21 2.42 5.14
N VAL A 145 -2.90 3.40 4.57
CA VAL A 145 -3.96 4.18 5.23
C VAL A 145 -5.29 3.83 4.59
N TYR A 146 -6.19 3.23 5.36
CA TYR A 146 -7.47 2.73 4.88
C TYR A 146 -8.61 3.72 5.05
N ASN A 147 -8.47 4.73 5.90
CA ASN A 147 -9.56 5.61 6.29
C ASN A 147 -9.30 7.06 5.92
N SER A 148 -10.38 7.74 5.53
CA SER A 148 -10.40 9.19 5.38
C SER A 148 -9.90 9.89 6.67
N PRO A 149 -9.25 11.06 6.57
CA PRO A 149 -8.82 11.84 7.73
C PRO A 149 -9.98 12.24 8.65
N TYR A 150 -11.21 12.26 8.14
CA TYR A 150 -12.41 12.61 8.92
C TYR A 150 -12.97 11.47 9.76
N LYS A 151 -12.51 10.22 9.57
CA LYS A 151 -12.93 9.10 10.41
C LYS A 151 -12.21 9.15 11.77
N LEU A 152 -12.94 9.38 12.84
CA LEU A 152 -12.37 9.62 14.18
C LEU A 152 -12.08 8.33 14.96
N ILE A 153 -12.88 7.27 14.76
CA ILE A 153 -12.81 6.01 15.52
C ILE A 153 -12.64 4.81 14.57
N ASN A 154 -12.14 3.70 15.11
CA ASN A 154 -11.92 2.45 14.38
C ASN A 154 -11.11 2.65 13.09
N ARG A 155 -10.06 3.46 13.17
CA ARG A 155 -9.15 3.66 12.03
C ARG A 155 -8.27 2.44 11.85
N ARG A 156 -8.12 2.00 10.61
CA ARG A 156 -7.20 0.95 10.21
C ARG A 156 -6.01 1.56 9.49
N ASN A 157 -4.83 1.28 9.98
CA ASN A 157 -3.58 1.52 9.29
C ASN A 157 -2.74 0.24 9.34
N GLU A 158 -1.83 0.09 8.42
CA GLU A 158 -0.92 -1.04 8.39
C GLU A 158 0.47 -0.58 7.98
N ILE A 159 1.48 -1.31 8.41
CA ILE A 159 2.81 -1.30 7.81
C ILE A 159 2.95 -2.60 7.04
N ILE A 160 3.39 -2.51 5.80
CA ILE A 160 3.80 -3.68 5.02
C ILE A 160 5.28 -3.56 4.66
N ILE A 161 5.97 -4.70 4.65
CA ILE A 161 7.36 -4.81 4.22
C ILE A 161 7.42 -5.93 3.19
N PRO A 162 7.94 -5.69 1.96
CA PRO A 162 8.13 -6.76 1.00
C PRO A 162 9.15 -7.77 1.53
N VAL A 163 8.88 -9.06 1.34
CA VAL A 163 9.69 -10.15 1.88
C VAL A 163 10.01 -11.20 0.81
N ILE A 164 11.14 -11.88 0.98
CA ILE A 164 11.43 -13.11 0.25
C ILE A 164 10.76 -14.24 1.03
N TYR A 165 9.70 -14.83 0.45
CA TYR A 165 8.94 -15.88 1.09
C TYR A 165 8.75 -17.06 0.13
N ASN A 166 9.14 -18.26 0.59
CA ASN A 166 8.95 -19.50 -0.14
C ASN A 166 7.87 -20.32 0.57
N SER A 167 6.73 -20.51 -0.06
CA SER A 167 5.62 -21.30 0.47
C SER A 167 5.91 -22.80 0.63
N SER A 168 7.14 -23.24 0.27
CA SER A 168 7.51 -24.68 0.22
C SER A 168 7.97 -25.26 1.55
N ASN A 169 8.11 -24.48 2.63
CA ASN A 169 8.71 -24.98 3.89
C ASN A 169 7.71 -25.55 4.91
N ASN A 170 6.41 -25.63 4.62
CA ASN A 170 5.39 -26.10 5.57
C ASN A 170 4.92 -27.55 5.34
N ASN A 171 5.59 -28.37 4.52
CA ASN A 171 5.21 -29.75 4.27
C ASN A 171 6.24 -30.82 4.72
N GLU A 172 7.18 -30.49 5.59
CA GLU A 172 8.02 -31.49 6.25
C GLU A 172 7.76 -31.52 7.76
N GLY A 173 6.70 -32.17 8.16
CA GLY A 173 6.32 -32.36 9.55
C GLY A 173 5.10 -33.27 9.74
N LEU A 174 5.13 -34.46 9.17
CA LEU A 174 4.32 -35.61 9.60
C LEU A 174 5.19 -36.85 9.69
#